data_499f6829e5dface287880f4498b3637d
#
_entry.id   499f6829e5dface287880f4498b3637d
#
_cell.length_a   1.000
_cell.length_b   1.000
_cell.length_c   1.000
_cell.angle_alpha   90.00
_cell.angle_beta   90.00
_cell.angle_gamma   90.00
#
_symmetry.space_group_name_H-M   'P 1'
#
loop_
_entity.id
_entity.type
_entity.pdbx_description
1 polymer ?
#
loop_
_entity_poly.entity_id
_entity_poly.type
_entity_poly.pdbx_seq_one_letter_code
_entity_poly.pdbx_strand_id
1 'polypeptide(L)'
;RGAQGVFTFKEPLDKDLFLICTGTGIAPFRSMVHHIKNKNIPHKNITLIFGCRTKDTILYYKEMTELEASLSGFSYIQTLSREEWDGHTGYVHHVYEELCRDKKPADFMLCGWRGMIDEAKQRILDMGYDAKDIHVEIYG
;
A
#
# COMPACT_ATOMS: atom_id res chain seq x y z
N ARG A 1 -7.08 21.81 8.93
CA ARG A 1 -7.91 20.87 8.24
C ARG A 1 -7.51 19.45 8.64
N GLY A 2 -8.31 18.87 9.48
CA GLY A 2 -8.00 17.57 10.04
C GLY A 2 -7.81 16.48 9.02
N ALA A 3 -8.47 16.61 7.90
CA ALA A 3 -8.39 15.58 6.86
C ALA A 3 -7.25 15.80 5.88
N GLN A 4 -6.45 16.81 6.13
CA GLN A 4 -5.38 17.12 5.20
C GLN A 4 -4.30 16.08 5.22
N GLY A 5 -3.79 15.76 4.05
CA GLY A 5 -2.81 14.74 3.91
C GLY A 5 -3.36 13.34 4.03
N VAL A 6 -4.68 13.19 4.16
CA VAL A 6 -5.32 11.90 4.23
C VAL A 6 -5.92 11.56 2.88
N PHE A 7 -5.60 10.39 2.36
CA PHE A 7 -6.22 9.90 1.14
C PHE A 7 -7.72 9.75 1.32
N THR A 8 -8.45 10.14 0.30
CA THR A 8 -9.85 9.77 0.19
C THR A 8 -9.95 8.77 -0.95
N PHE A 9 -10.59 7.64 -0.69
CA PHE A 9 -10.77 6.65 -1.73
C PHE A 9 -12.16 6.79 -2.33
N LYS A 10 -12.29 6.36 -3.58
CA LYS A 10 -13.58 6.39 -4.26
C LYS A 10 -14.36 5.14 -3.92
N GLU A 11 -15.60 5.30 -3.56
CA GLU A 11 -16.50 4.17 -3.41
C GLU A 11 -17.32 4.03 -4.68
N PRO A 12 -17.67 2.82 -5.04
CA PRO A 12 -17.41 1.57 -4.33
C PRO A 12 -15.97 1.08 -4.56
N LEU A 13 -15.47 0.31 -3.59
CA LEU A 13 -14.18 -0.34 -3.71
C LEU A 13 -14.38 -1.67 -4.42
N ASP A 14 -14.56 -1.61 -5.72
CA ASP A 14 -14.95 -2.76 -6.53
C ASP A 14 -13.78 -3.44 -7.23
N LYS A 15 -12.57 -3.01 -6.93
CA LYS A 15 -11.34 -3.60 -7.43
C LYS A 15 -10.41 -3.90 -6.26
N ASP A 16 -9.40 -4.72 -6.51
CA ASP A 16 -8.34 -4.90 -5.52
C ASP A 16 -7.64 -3.56 -5.30
N LEU A 17 -7.23 -3.31 -4.07
CA LEU A 17 -6.61 -2.05 -3.69
C LEU A 17 -5.21 -2.32 -3.19
N PHE A 18 -4.20 -1.69 -3.81
CA PHE A 18 -2.81 -1.78 -3.39
C PHE A 18 -2.40 -0.46 -2.77
N LEU A 19 -2.01 -0.51 -1.50
CA LEU A 19 -1.52 0.64 -0.75
C LEU A 19 -0.02 0.48 -0.64
N ILE A 20 0.73 1.29 -1.39
CA ILE A 20 2.18 1.14 -1.51
C ILE A 20 2.85 2.33 -0.84
N CYS A 21 3.69 2.08 0.15
CA CYS A 21 4.30 3.14 0.93
C CYS A 21 5.71 2.82 1.38
N THR A 22 6.43 3.87 1.72
CA THR A 22 7.75 3.79 2.34
C THR A 22 7.79 4.76 3.53
N GLY A 23 8.57 4.42 4.56
CA GLY A 23 8.77 5.29 5.70
C GLY A 23 7.46 5.73 6.33
N THR A 24 7.37 7.01 6.66
CA THR A 24 6.18 7.55 7.32
C THR A 24 4.96 7.63 6.41
N GLY A 25 5.11 7.33 5.13
CA GLY A 25 3.99 7.27 4.20
C GLY A 25 2.94 6.23 4.53
N ILE A 26 3.23 5.34 5.49
CA ILE A 26 2.26 4.35 5.94
C ILE A 26 1.11 4.98 6.75
N ALA A 27 1.33 6.15 7.37
CA ALA A 27 0.36 6.73 8.30
C ALA A 27 -1.03 6.97 7.69
N PRO A 28 -1.16 7.58 6.50
CA PRO A 28 -2.51 7.74 5.92
C PRO A 28 -3.17 6.42 5.56
N PHE A 29 -2.38 5.42 5.19
CA PHE A 29 -2.94 4.10 4.87
C PHE A 29 -3.41 3.38 6.12
N ARG A 30 -2.68 3.54 7.23
CA ARG A 30 -3.12 3.01 8.51
C ARG A 30 -4.51 3.57 8.86
N SER A 31 -4.68 4.87 8.76
CA SER A 31 -5.97 5.51 9.03
C SER A 31 -7.07 5.01 8.10
N MET A 32 -6.74 4.84 6.82
CA MET A 32 -7.68 4.39 5.83
C MET A 32 -8.19 2.97 6.10
N VAL A 33 -7.28 2.06 6.46
CA VAL A 33 -7.65 0.67 6.73
C VAL A 33 -8.53 0.58 7.96
N HIS A 34 -8.21 1.34 9.02
CA HIS A 34 -9.06 1.40 10.20
C HIS A 34 -10.44 1.94 9.86
N HIS A 35 -10.51 2.96 9.01
CA HIS A 35 -11.79 3.54 8.60
C HIS A 35 -12.64 2.51 7.86
N ILE A 36 -12.04 1.78 6.94
CA ILE A 36 -12.74 0.75 6.18
C ILE A 36 -13.32 -0.31 7.12
N LYS A 37 -12.51 -0.75 8.09
CA LYS A 37 -12.97 -1.73 9.06
C LYS A 37 -14.08 -1.18 9.95
N ASN A 38 -13.87 0.01 10.52
CA ASN A 38 -14.80 0.57 11.50
C ASN A 38 -16.15 0.93 10.91
N LYS A 39 -16.18 1.30 9.65
CA LYS A 39 -17.42 1.67 8.95
C LYS A 39 -17.99 0.52 8.13
N ASN A 40 -17.38 -0.66 8.20
CA ASN A 40 -17.80 -1.83 7.42
C ASN A 40 -17.98 -1.52 5.94
N ILE A 41 -17.01 -0.81 5.38
CA ILE A 41 -17.08 -0.41 3.96
C ILE A 41 -16.83 -1.64 3.09
N PRO A 42 -17.73 -1.95 2.15
CA PRO A 42 -17.52 -3.09 1.25
C PRO A 42 -16.25 -2.92 0.43
N HIS A 43 -15.49 -3.99 0.28
CA HIS A 43 -14.22 -3.94 -0.44
C HIS A 43 -13.85 -5.32 -0.96
N LYS A 44 -12.92 -5.35 -1.90
CA LYS A 44 -12.27 -6.57 -2.32
C LYS A 44 -10.95 -6.69 -1.56
N ASN A 45 -9.94 -7.32 -2.14
CA ASN A 45 -8.66 -7.48 -1.45
C ASN A 45 -7.95 -6.14 -1.28
N ILE A 46 -7.40 -5.92 -0.10
CA ILE A 46 -6.60 -4.73 0.20
C ILE A 46 -5.22 -5.22 0.63
N THR A 47 -4.19 -4.81 -0.09
CA THR A 47 -2.81 -5.19 0.20
C THR A 47 -2.01 -3.93 0.52
N LEU A 48 -1.49 -3.86 1.74
CA LEU A 48 -0.63 -2.77 2.17
C LEU A 48 0.82 -3.24 2.06
N ILE A 49 1.58 -2.61 1.18
CA ILE A 49 2.98 -2.96 0.95
C ILE A 49 3.85 -1.84 1.51
N PHE A 50 4.65 -2.17 2.51
CA PHE A 50 5.50 -1.22 3.23
C PHE A 50 6.96 -1.52 2.98
N GLY A 51 7.68 -0.56 2.43
CA GLY A 51 9.11 -0.67 2.20
C GLY A 51 9.89 0.10 3.24
N CYS A 52 10.90 -0.53 3.83
CA CYS A 52 11.81 0.14 4.75
C CYS A 52 13.18 -0.52 4.61
N ARG A 53 14.16 -0.04 5.37
CA ARG A 53 15.53 -0.51 5.21
C ARG A 53 15.82 -1.77 6.02
N THR A 54 15.40 -1.78 7.27
CA THR A 54 15.72 -2.86 8.19
C THR A 54 14.51 -3.23 9.01
N LYS A 55 14.58 -4.39 9.64
CA LYS A 55 13.49 -4.92 10.45
C LYS A 55 13.10 -3.96 11.57
N ASP A 56 14.07 -3.28 12.17
CA ASP A 56 13.82 -2.33 13.26
C ASP A 56 12.95 -1.17 12.84
N THR A 57 12.89 -0.86 11.56
CA THR A 57 12.15 0.30 11.05
C THR A 57 10.78 -0.05 10.52
N ILE A 58 10.34 -1.30 10.67
CA ILE A 58 8.96 -1.68 10.30
C ILE A 58 7.99 -1.00 11.27
N LEU A 59 7.06 -0.23 10.71
CA LEU A 59 6.09 0.53 11.51
C LEU A 59 4.78 -0.23 11.66
N TYR A 60 4.17 -0.10 12.83
CA TYR A 60 2.82 -0.62 13.12
C TYR A 60 2.67 -2.13 12.87
N TYR A 61 3.74 -2.89 13.03
CA TYR A 61 3.72 -4.31 12.69
C TYR A 61 2.63 -5.06 13.45
N LYS A 62 2.58 -4.89 14.77
CA LYS A 62 1.60 -5.59 15.59
C LYS A 62 0.18 -5.19 15.24
N GLU A 63 -0.05 -3.88 15.09
CA GLU A 63 -1.37 -3.32 14.80
C GLU A 63 -1.89 -3.82 13.45
N MET A 64 -1.04 -3.78 12.42
CA MET A 64 -1.45 -4.20 11.08
C MET A 64 -1.63 -5.71 11.01
N THR A 65 -0.83 -6.47 11.77
CA THR A 65 -0.99 -7.92 11.84
C THR A 65 -2.32 -8.29 12.48
N GLU A 66 -2.70 -7.55 13.52
CA GLU A 66 -4.02 -7.75 14.14
C GLU A 66 -5.15 -7.42 13.18
N LEU A 67 -4.97 -6.39 12.35
CA LEU A 67 -5.94 -6.05 11.32
C LEU A 67 -6.06 -7.14 10.26
N GLU A 68 -4.95 -7.80 9.91
CA GLU A 68 -5.03 -8.94 8.99
C GLU A 68 -5.96 -10.02 9.52
N ALA A 69 -5.93 -10.24 10.83
CA ALA A 69 -6.75 -11.27 11.45
C ALA A 69 -8.22 -10.87 11.55
N SER A 70 -8.51 -9.57 11.61
CA SER A 70 -9.86 -9.09 11.89
C SER A 70 -10.57 -8.44 10.70
N LEU A 71 -9.84 -8.12 9.63
CA LEU A 71 -10.41 -7.50 8.43
C LEU A 71 -10.20 -8.45 7.25
N SER A 72 -11.28 -9.08 6.83
CA SER A 72 -11.22 -10.05 5.73
C SER A 72 -10.66 -9.40 4.46
N GLY A 73 -9.75 -10.09 3.79
CA GLY A 73 -9.17 -9.61 2.54
C GLY A 73 -8.04 -8.61 2.70
N PHE A 74 -7.66 -8.28 3.94
CA PHE A 74 -6.54 -7.36 4.18
C PHE A 74 -5.25 -8.13 4.41
N SER A 75 -4.18 -7.68 3.76
CA SER A 75 -2.83 -8.24 3.92
C SER A 75 -1.82 -7.12 4.13
N TYR A 76 -0.87 -7.33 5.04
CA TYR A 76 0.22 -6.39 5.29
C TYR A 76 1.54 -7.07 4.93
N ILE A 77 2.21 -6.55 3.90
CA ILE A 77 3.45 -7.13 3.40
C ILE A 77 4.57 -6.11 3.61
N GLN A 78 5.67 -6.55 4.22
CA GLN A 78 6.84 -5.71 4.45
C GLN A 78 7.98 -6.17 3.55
N THR A 79 8.78 -5.24 3.06
CA THR A 79 9.98 -5.58 2.31
C THR A 79 11.16 -4.73 2.80
N LEU A 80 12.30 -5.38 3.01
CA LEU A 80 13.48 -4.73 3.57
C LEU A 80 14.54 -4.57 2.49
N SER A 81 15.01 -3.33 2.29
CA SER A 81 15.96 -3.06 1.21
C SER A 81 17.42 -3.26 1.62
N ARG A 82 17.71 -3.34 2.92
CA ARG A 82 19.09 -3.41 3.41
C ARG A 82 19.34 -4.52 4.42
N GLU A 83 18.47 -5.49 4.47
CA GLU A 83 18.62 -6.57 5.44
C GLU A 83 17.94 -7.83 4.89
N GLU A 84 18.60 -8.97 5.02
CA GLU A 84 17.96 -10.23 4.68
C GLU A 84 17.21 -10.75 5.91
N TRP A 85 16.06 -11.36 5.64
CA TRP A 85 15.21 -11.91 6.69
C TRP A 85 14.30 -12.96 6.05
N ASP A 86 13.37 -13.51 6.82
CA ASP A 86 12.47 -14.56 6.31
C ASP A 86 11.28 -14.05 5.50
N GLY A 87 11.21 -12.72 5.27
CA GLY A 87 10.19 -12.11 4.41
C GLY A 87 10.79 -11.60 3.12
N HIS A 88 10.10 -10.63 2.51
CA HIS A 88 10.56 -10.05 1.24
C HIS A 88 11.79 -9.16 1.43
N THR A 89 12.70 -9.20 0.46
CA THR A 89 13.86 -8.32 0.43
C THR A 89 13.81 -7.49 -0.84
N GLY A 90 14.39 -6.28 -0.78
CA GLY A 90 14.40 -5.36 -1.91
C GLY A 90 13.39 -4.24 -1.75
N TYR A 91 13.00 -3.66 -2.85
CA TYR A 91 12.10 -2.51 -2.86
C TYR A 91 10.65 -2.95 -3.13
N VAL A 92 9.73 -2.04 -2.82
CA VAL A 92 8.29 -2.34 -2.94
C VAL A 92 7.90 -2.75 -4.36
N HIS A 93 8.65 -2.29 -5.36
CA HIS A 93 8.31 -2.55 -6.77
C HIS A 93 8.24 -4.02 -7.11
N HIS A 94 9.12 -4.83 -6.56
CA HIS A 94 9.11 -6.26 -6.84
C HIS A 94 7.88 -6.95 -6.28
N VAL A 95 7.39 -6.45 -5.15
CA VAL A 95 6.25 -7.07 -4.47
C VAL A 95 4.98 -6.87 -5.27
N TYR A 96 4.64 -5.61 -5.62
CA TYR A 96 3.39 -5.40 -6.33
C TYR A 96 3.45 -5.91 -7.77
N GLU A 97 4.63 -5.87 -8.39
CA GLU A 97 4.77 -6.42 -9.75
C GLU A 97 4.46 -7.91 -9.78
N GLU A 98 4.92 -8.64 -8.77
CA GLU A 98 4.64 -10.06 -8.68
C GLU A 98 3.15 -10.32 -8.43
N LEU A 99 2.54 -9.56 -7.52
CA LEU A 99 1.14 -9.74 -7.17
C LEU A 99 0.20 -9.36 -8.31
N CYS A 100 0.63 -8.46 -9.19
CA CYS A 100 -0.19 -7.98 -10.31
C CYS A 100 0.19 -8.62 -11.64
N ARG A 101 0.91 -9.73 -11.59
CA ARG A 101 1.40 -10.37 -12.81
C ARG A 101 0.28 -10.73 -13.79
N ASP A 102 -0.89 -11.09 -13.28
CA ASP A 102 -2.03 -11.46 -14.09
C ASP A 102 -2.90 -10.28 -14.50
N LYS A 103 -2.50 -9.06 -14.15
CA LYS A 103 -3.17 -7.81 -14.53
C LYS A 103 -4.63 -7.76 -14.11
N LYS A 104 -4.98 -8.28 -12.93
CA LYS A 104 -6.34 -8.11 -12.43
C LYS A 104 -6.67 -6.63 -12.26
N PRO A 105 -7.96 -6.28 -12.35
CA PRO A 105 -8.35 -4.89 -12.08
C PRO A 105 -7.90 -4.48 -10.67
N ALA A 106 -7.29 -3.32 -10.57
CA ALA A 106 -6.74 -2.83 -9.30
C ALA A 106 -6.64 -1.31 -9.30
N ASP A 107 -6.76 -0.75 -8.10
CA ASP A 107 -6.42 0.63 -7.83
C ASP A 107 -5.15 0.67 -7.01
N PHE A 108 -4.31 1.67 -7.26
CA PHE A 108 -3.02 1.83 -6.58
C PHE A 108 -2.98 3.17 -5.88
N MET A 109 -2.62 3.17 -4.60
CA MET A 109 -2.40 4.40 -3.85
C MET A 109 -0.95 4.41 -3.40
N LEU A 110 -0.25 5.52 -3.66
CA LEU A 110 1.19 5.63 -3.41
C LEU A 110 1.45 6.76 -2.43
N CYS A 111 2.25 6.50 -1.41
CA CYS A 111 2.62 7.51 -0.43
C CYS A 111 4.02 7.22 0.10
N GLY A 112 4.85 8.25 0.20
CA GLY A 112 6.20 8.08 0.72
C GLY A 112 7.22 8.90 -0.04
N TRP A 113 8.39 8.32 -0.25
CA TRP A 113 9.49 9.03 -0.93
C TRP A 113 9.15 9.28 -2.39
N ARG A 114 9.51 10.49 -2.85
CA ARG A 114 9.22 10.89 -4.23
C ARG A 114 9.83 9.92 -5.25
N GLY A 115 11.06 9.49 -5.00
CA GLY A 115 11.71 8.56 -5.92
C GLY A 115 10.95 7.25 -6.07
N MET A 116 10.46 6.71 -4.96
CA MET A 116 9.64 5.50 -5.00
C MET A 116 8.34 5.76 -5.76
N ILE A 117 7.69 6.89 -5.49
CA ILE A 117 6.41 7.22 -6.12
C ILE A 117 6.58 7.35 -7.64
N ASP A 118 7.61 8.07 -8.08
CA ASP A 118 7.83 8.28 -9.52
C ASP A 118 8.11 6.97 -10.23
N GLU A 119 8.93 6.12 -9.63
CA GLU A 119 9.23 4.82 -10.23
C GLU A 119 8.01 3.92 -10.23
N ALA A 120 7.23 3.91 -9.16
CA ALA A 120 6.04 3.08 -9.08
C ALA A 120 5.02 3.48 -10.13
N LYS A 121 4.80 4.78 -10.31
CA LYS A 121 3.88 5.26 -11.35
C LYS A 121 4.29 4.72 -12.72
N GLN A 122 5.56 4.83 -13.05
CA GLN A 122 6.04 4.38 -14.36
C GLN A 122 5.90 2.86 -14.51
N ARG A 123 6.28 2.12 -13.48
CA ARG A 123 6.21 0.64 -13.54
C ARG A 123 4.76 0.15 -13.65
N ILE A 124 3.85 0.79 -12.93
CA ILE A 124 2.42 0.40 -12.98
C ILE A 124 1.85 0.68 -14.36
N LEU A 125 2.19 1.83 -14.96
CA LEU A 125 1.78 2.14 -16.33
C LEU A 125 2.36 1.13 -17.32
N ASP A 126 3.62 0.75 -17.13
CA ASP A 126 4.28 -0.23 -17.98
C ASP A 126 3.64 -1.62 -17.88
N MET A 127 3.03 -1.93 -16.75
CA MET A 127 2.29 -3.18 -16.59
C MET A 127 0.95 -3.18 -17.31
N GLY A 128 0.52 -2.03 -17.83
CA GLY A 128 -0.71 -1.92 -18.59
C GLY A 128 -1.89 -1.31 -17.86
N TYR A 129 -1.68 -0.78 -16.66
CA TYR A 129 -2.73 -0.07 -15.93
C TYR A 129 -2.84 1.38 -16.39
N ASP A 130 -3.99 1.99 -16.19
CA ASP A 130 -4.24 3.38 -16.57
C ASP A 130 -3.81 4.33 -15.47
N ALA A 131 -3.44 5.55 -15.87
CA ALA A 131 -3.09 6.59 -14.91
C ALA A 131 -4.22 6.91 -13.95
N LYS A 132 -5.48 6.75 -14.39
CA LYS A 132 -6.64 7.02 -13.54
C LYS A 132 -6.74 6.05 -12.35
N ASP A 133 -6.06 4.92 -12.42
CA ASP A 133 -6.06 3.92 -11.36
C ASP A 133 -4.94 4.16 -10.34
N ILE A 134 -4.14 5.20 -10.53
CA ILE A 134 -3.00 5.52 -9.67
C ILE A 134 -3.27 6.82 -8.93
N HIS A 135 -3.27 6.76 -7.60
CA HIS A 135 -3.51 7.91 -6.74
C HIS A 135 -2.28 8.15 -5.87
N VAL A 136 -1.86 9.41 -5.76
CA VAL A 136 -0.59 9.73 -5.11
C VAL A 136 -0.80 10.76 -4.01
N GLU A 137 -0.14 10.53 -2.87
CA GLU A 137 -0.03 11.48 -1.79
C GLU A 137 1.45 11.70 -1.53
N ILE A 138 1.91 12.94 -1.67
CA ILE A 138 3.32 13.27 -1.48
C ILE A 138 3.50 14.01 -0.17
N TYR A 139 4.43 13.55 0.65
CA TYR A 139 4.82 14.20 1.88
C TYR A 139 6.17 14.88 1.68
N GLY A 140 6.29 16.01 2.25
CA GLY A 140 7.54 16.73 2.30
C GLY A 140 7.66 17.90 1.41
#